data_dfb0c321e1699224b678e00c2686aa11
#
_entry.id   dfb0c321e1699224b678e00c2686aa11
#
_cell.length_a   1.000
_cell.length_b   1.000
_cell.length_c   1.000
_cell.angle_alpha   90.00
_cell.angle_beta   90.00
_cell.angle_gamma   90.00
#
_symmetry.space_group_name_H-M   'P 1'
#
loop_
_entity.id
_entity.type
_entity.pdbx_description
1 polymer ?
#
loop_
_entity_poly.entity_id
_entity_poly.type
_entity_poly.pdbx_seq_one_letter_code
_entity_poly.pdbx_strand_id
1 'polypeptide(L)'
;MFKKKYYLAFVLLATLLLAACGGKEGSTGDGNKGSSEGSDSVAEQVDYKIIGIEPGAGIMKATAKALEDYENLADWKLVESSSAAMASELQKAYEKKEPIIITGWTPHWKFAKFDLKYLEDPKGIYGEAETIETFVRQGLKDDQPSAYTVLDQFFWTPDDMAAVMVDIQEGADPADAAAKWVEDNSDKVSEWTNGADEVDGEKIKLAYVAWDSEIASSNVVGKVLEGIGYKVELIQLEAGPMFAAVAQGDADGMVAGWLPLTHADYLDEYGDKIEGLGANLEGAKTGLVVPAYVEADSIEDL
;
A
#
# COMPACT_ATOMS: atom_id res chain seq x y z
N MET A 1 -18.55 -41.70 42.14
CA MET A 1 -19.86 -41.91 42.79
C MET A 1 -20.88 -40.95 42.22
N PHE A 2 -22.00 -41.55 41.71
CA PHE A 2 -23.29 -40.97 41.27
C PHE A 2 -23.28 -39.98 40.10
N LYS A 3 -23.59 -40.32 38.84
CA LYS A 3 -24.80 -40.86 38.14
C LYS A 3 -26.08 -40.09 38.44
N LYS A 4 -26.67 -39.50 37.32
CA LYS A 4 -28.05 -39.64 36.80
C LYS A 4 -28.28 -38.50 35.78
N LYS A 5 -28.47 -38.65 34.45
CA LYS A 5 -29.55 -39.29 33.64
C LYS A 5 -30.97 -38.82 33.99
N TYR A 6 -31.65 -38.22 33.00
CA TYR A 6 -33.01 -38.49 32.51
C TYR A 6 -33.37 -37.45 31.42
N TYR A 7 -33.55 -37.74 30.15
CA TYR A 7 -34.65 -38.37 29.39
C TYR A 7 -35.77 -37.38 28.98
N LEU A 8 -35.88 -37.22 27.67
CA LEU A 8 -36.99 -37.33 26.74
C LEU A 8 -38.33 -36.65 27.10
N ALA A 9 -38.86 -35.87 26.15
CA ALA A 9 -40.15 -36.13 25.55
C ALA A 9 -40.38 -35.35 24.24
N PHE A 10 -40.67 -36.09 23.20
CA PHE A 10 -41.29 -35.83 21.92
C PHE A 10 -42.71 -35.22 22.11
N VAL A 11 -43.12 -34.25 21.26
CA VAL A 11 -44.48 -34.22 20.72
C VAL A 11 -44.45 -33.61 19.31
N LEU A 12 -44.80 -34.45 18.37
CA LEU A 12 -45.21 -34.19 17.00
C LEU A 12 -46.66 -33.74 17.00
N LEU A 13 -47.05 -32.71 16.26
CA LEU A 13 -48.39 -32.62 15.74
C LEU A 13 -48.42 -31.91 14.39
N ALA A 14 -48.69 -32.69 13.38
CA ALA A 14 -49.08 -32.30 12.04
C ALA A 14 -50.59 -32.17 11.94
N THR A 15 -51.13 -31.16 11.30
CA THR A 15 -52.44 -31.23 10.68
C THR A 15 -52.51 -30.41 9.40
N LEU A 16 -53.04 -31.08 8.41
CA LEU A 16 -53.23 -30.77 6.99
C LEU A 16 -54.56 -30.02 6.73
N LEU A 17 -54.58 -29.32 5.58
CA LEU A 17 -55.64 -29.14 4.56
C LEU A 17 -56.79 -28.18 4.90
N LEU A 18 -57.32 -27.37 3.99
CA LEU A 18 -57.91 -27.62 2.69
C LEU A 18 -58.14 -26.33 1.90
N ALA A 19 -58.06 -26.49 0.59
CA ALA A 19 -58.38 -25.53 -0.45
C ALA A 19 -59.89 -25.24 -0.58
N ALA A 20 -60.22 -24.04 -1.10
CA ALA A 20 -61.47 -23.82 -1.83
C ALA A 20 -61.27 -22.84 -2.97
N CYS A 21 -61.56 -23.28 -4.17
CA CYS A 21 -61.66 -22.54 -5.44
C CYS A 21 -62.92 -21.70 -5.54
N GLY A 22 -62.86 -20.68 -6.36
CA GLY A 22 -64.00 -20.01 -7.04
C GLY A 22 -63.61 -18.60 -7.41
N GLY A 23 -63.45 -18.20 -8.53
CA GLY A 23 -63.81 -18.25 -9.90
C GLY A 23 -64.19 -16.88 -10.43
N LYS A 24 -63.50 -16.48 -11.52
CA LYS A 24 -63.94 -15.70 -12.68
C LYS A 24 -63.73 -14.18 -12.77
N GLU A 25 -62.98 -13.90 -13.81
CA GLU A 25 -63.04 -12.93 -14.92
C GLU A 25 -62.52 -11.49 -14.75
N GLY A 26 -61.41 -11.28 -15.40
CA GLY A 26 -61.28 -10.39 -16.56
C GLY A 26 -60.60 -9.05 -16.31
N SER A 27 -59.35 -8.91 -16.67
CA SER A 27 -58.93 -7.88 -17.62
C SER A 27 -57.40 -7.82 -17.79
N THR A 28 -57.00 -7.86 -19.02
CA THR A 28 -55.69 -7.65 -19.58
C THR A 28 -54.94 -6.45 -18.96
N GLY A 29 -53.69 -6.65 -18.56
CA GLY A 29 -52.71 -5.66 -18.20
C GLY A 29 -51.34 -6.31 -18.21
N ASP A 30 -50.71 -6.29 -19.38
CA ASP A 30 -49.36 -6.68 -19.66
C ASP A 30 -48.42 -5.82 -18.79
N GLY A 31 -47.66 -6.45 -17.90
CA GLY A 31 -46.69 -5.82 -17.06
C GLY A 31 -45.70 -6.91 -16.63
N ASN A 32 -44.87 -7.28 -17.62
CA ASN A 32 -43.68 -8.11 -17.36
C ASN A 32 -42.77 -7.38 -16.36
N LYS A 33 -42.97 -7.58 -15.08
CA LYS A 33 -41.93 -7.36 -14.08
C LYS A 33 -41.02 -8.57 -14.17
N GLY A 34 -40.03 -8.45 -15.07
CA GLY A 34 -38.82 -9.22 -14.94
C GLY A 34 -38.27 -8.90 -13.55
N SER A 35 -38.29 -9.89 -12.65
CA SER A 35 -37.39 -9.91 -11.53
C SER A 35 -35.99 -9.99 -12.12
N SER A 36 -35.35 -8.83 -12.31
CA SER A 36 -33.90 -8.78 -12.31
C SER A 36 -33.52 -9.27 -10.91
N GLU A 37 -32.90 -10.43 -10.82
CA GLU A 37 -32.02 -10.74 -9.72
C GLU A 37 -30.93 -9.68 -9.81
N GLY A 38 -31.09 -8.58 -9.07
CA GLY A 38 -30.09 -7.56 -8.94
C GLY A 38 -28.91 -8.22 -8.23
N SER A 39 -27.81 -8.41 -8.94
CA SER A 39 -26.54 -8.57 -8.27
C SER A 39 -26.35 -7.34 -7.38
N ASP A 40 -26.02 -7.52 -6.11
CA ASP A 40 -25.68 -6.44 -5.21
C ASP A 40 -24.62 -5.56 -5.90
N SER A 41 -24.73 -4.24 -5.74
CA SER A 41 -23.72 -3.29 -6.27
C SER A 41 -22.34 -3.60 -5.67
N VAL A 42 -21.26 -3.18 -6.31
CA VAL A 42 -19.90 -3.30 -5.76
C VAL A 42 -19.85 -2.72 -4.35
N ALA A 43 -20.48 -1.56 -4.14
CA ALA A 43 -20.58 -0.89 -2.84
C ALA A 43 -21.19 -1.78 -1.76
N GLU A 44 -22.33 -2.43 -2.06
CA GLU A 44 -23.02 -3.34 -1.12
C GLU A 44 -22.17 -4.59 -0.83
N GLN A 45 -21.50 -5.14 -1.83
CA GLN A 45 -20.65 -6.34 -1.68
C GLN A 45 -19.42 -6.09 -0.80
N VAL A 46 -18.89 -4.86 -0.75
CA VAL A 46 -17.75 -4.46 0.09
C VAL A 46 -18.16 -3.72 1.37
N ASP A 47 -19.45 -3.69 1.72
CA ASP A 47 -20.00 -2.98 2.89
C ASP A 47 -19.62 -1.49 2.90
N TYR A 48 -19.52 -0.84 1.74
CA TYR A 48 -19.08 0.56 1.59
C TYR A 48 -17.73 0.85 2.26
N LYS A 49 -16.76 -0.05 2.09
CA LYS A 49 -15.43 0.06 2.72
C LYS A 49 -14.32 0.14 1.70
N ILE A 50 -13.39 1.05 1.95
CA ILE A 50 -12.06 1.09 1.32
C ILE A 50 -11.07 0.66 2.39
N ILE A 51 -10.30 -0.39 2.13
CA ILE A 51 -9.29 -0.86 3.07
C ILE A 51 -7.99 -0.09 2.82
N GLY A 52 -7.63 0.70 3.81
CA GLY A 52 -6.44 1.54 3.79
C GLY A 52 -5.27 0.95 4.57
N ILE A 53 -4.30 1.80 4.83
CA ILE A 53 -3.10 1.50 5.61
C ILE A 53 -3.09 2.33 6.90
N GLU A 54 -1.92 2.61 7.49
CA GLU A 54 -1.80 3.38 8.71
C GLU A 54 -2.23 4.85 8.52
N PRO A 55 -2.88 5.44 9.53
CA PRO A 55 -3.25 6.84 9.50
C PRO A 55 -1.99 7.73 9.41
N GLY A 56 -2.10 8.84 8.66
CA GLY A 56 -0.97 9.75 8.42
C GLY A 56 -0.21 9.48 7.12
N ALA A 57 -0.32 8.29 6.52
CA ALA A 57 0.18 8.05 5.17
C ALA A 57 -0.51 9.00 4.17
N GLY A 58 0.24 9.51 3.18
CA GLY A 58 -0.29 10.47 2.21
C GLY A 58 -1.48 9.92 1.42
N ILE A 59 -1.42 8.65 1.01
CA ILE A 59 -2.54 7.98 0.32
C ILE A 59 -3.81 7.91 1.18
N MET A 60 -3.70 7.83 2.51
CA MET A 60 -4.85 7.87 3.40
C MET A 60 -5.48 9.27 3.44
N LYS A 61 -4.67 10.33 3.43
CA LYS A 61 -5.14 11.72 3.32
C LYS A 61 -5.84 11.95 1.97
N ALA A 62 -5.24 11.48 0.87
CA ALA A 62 -5.86 11.56 -0.46
C ALA A 62 -7.19 10.80 -0.50
N THR A 63 -7.26 9.60 0.09
CA THR A 63 -8.50 8.82 0.13
C THR A 63 -9.57 9.48 1.02
N ALA A 64 -9.21 10.07 2.15
CA ALA A 64 -10.14 10.85 2.96
C ALA A 64 -10.70 12.04 2.16
N LYS A 65 -9.86 12.73 1.40
CA LYS A 65 -10.30 13.79 0.49
C LYS A 65 -11.21 13.26 -0.63
N ALA A 66 -10.92 12.09 -1.18
CA ALA A 66 -11.80 11.46 -2.17
C ALA A 66 -13.20 11.18 -1.60
N LEU A 67 -13.30 10.70 -0.35
CA LEU A 67 -14.59 10.51 0.34
C LEU A 67 -15.38 11.81 0.52
N GLU A 68 -14.69 12.95 0.64
CA GLU A 68 -15.35 14.27 0.75
C GLU A 68 -15.78 14.81 -0.62
N ASP A 69 -14.95 14.63 -1.64
CA ASP A 69 -15.12 15.27 -2.94
C ASP A 69 -16.03 14.47 -3.91
N TYR A 70 -16.05 13.13 -3.82
CA TYR A 70 -16.90 12.27 -4.64
C TYR A 70 -18.25 12.02 -3.96
N GLU A 71 -19.35 12.57 -4.52
CA GLU A 71 -20.70 12.46 -3.93
C GLU A 71 -21.18 11.01 -3.76
N ASN A 72 -20.78 10.12 -4.67
CA ASN A 72 -21.10 8.69 -4.61
C ASN A 72 -20.36 7.96 -3.47
N LEU A 73 -19.33 8.56 -2.89
CA LEU A 73 -18.59 8.01 -1.75
C LEU A 73 -19.07 8.53 -0.38
N ALA A 74 -20.18 9.30 -0.31
CA ALA A 74 -20.65 9.93 0.93
C ALA A 74 -20.94 8.94 2.09
N ASP A 75 -21.37 7.72 1.78
CA ASP A 75 -21.67 6.66 2.76
C ASP A 75 -20.48 5.69 2.98
N TRP A 76 -19.37 5.88 2.28
CA TRP A 76 -18.22 5.02 2.35
C TRP A 76 -17.33 5.29 3.55
N LYS A 77 -16.57 4.28 3.94
CA LYS A 77 -15.65 4.34 5.09
C LYS A 77 -14.25 3.91 4.68
N LEU A 78 -13.29 4.76 4.98
CA LEU A 78 -11.88 4.40 4.95
C LEU A 78 -11.54 3.62 6.23
N VAL A 79 -11.13 2.38 6.05
CA VAL A 79 -10.72 1.50 7.16
C VAL A 79 -9.22 1.64 7.37
N GLU A 80 -8.84 2.18 8.51
CA GLU A 80 -7.44 2.28 8.91
C GLU A 80 -6.89 0.89 9.28
N SER A 81 -5.70 0.54 8.79
CA SER A 81 -5.03 -0.71 9.11
C SER A 81 -3.50 -0.54 9.05
N SER A 82 -2.77 -1.49 8.50
CA SER A 82 -1.36 -1.36 8.14
C SER A 82 -1.15 -1.91 6.73
N SER A 83 -0.02 -1.57 6.07
CA SER A 83 0.32 -2.11 4.76
C SER A 83 0.21 -3.64 4.73
N ALA A 84 0.79 -4.32 5.70
CA ALA A 84 0.73 -5.78 5.80
C ALA A 84 -0.69 -6.33 6.02
N ALA A 85 -1.51 -5.65 6.84
CA ALA A 85 -2.90 -6.08 7.09
C ALA A 85 -3.77 -5.89 5.83
N MET A 86 -3.68 -4.75 5.16
CA MET A 86 -4.37 -4.48 3.90
C MET A 86 -3.99 -5.51 2.83
N ALA A 87 -2.70 -5.82 2.66
CA ALA A 87 -2.22 -6.82 1.72
C ALA A 87 -2.75 -8.24 2.05
N SER A 88 -2.85 -8.58 3.34
CA SER A 88 -3.44 -9.85 3.80
C SER A 88 -4.94 -9.94 3.49
N GLU A 89 -5.70 -8.84 3.64
CA GLU A 89 -7.11 -8.79 3.29
C GLU A 89 -7.31 -8.90 1.78
N LEU A 90 -6.50 -8.19 0.98
CA LEU A 90 -6.49 -8.33 -0.47
C LEU A 90 -6.27 -9.79 -0.90
N GLN A 91 -5.25 -10.46 -0.34
CA GLN A 91 -4.97 -11.85 -0.68
C GLN A 91 -6.16 -12.75 -0.39
N LYS A 92 -6.77 -12.63 0.79
CA LYS A 92 -7.94 -13.44 1.18
C LYS A 92 -9.15 -13.23 0.27
N ALA A 93 -9.45 -11.97 -0.07
CA ALA A 93 -10.54 -11.63 -0.98
C ALA A 93 -10.27 -12.16 -2.39
N TYR A 94 -9.03 -11.98 -2.89
CA TYR A 94 -8.62 -12.43 -4.21
C TYR A 94 -8.71 -13.96 -4.37
N GLU A 95 -8.27 -14.73 -3.38
CA GLU A 95 -8.36 -16.20 -3.36
C GLU A 95 -9.80 -16.71 -3.44
N LYS A 96 -10.75 -15.97 -2.85
CA LYS A 96 -12.17 -16.30 -2.85
C LYS A 96 -12.95 -15.67 -4.02
N LYS A 97 -12.31 -14.83 -4.82
CA LYS A 97 -12.96 -14.02 -5.84
C LYS A 97 -14.03 -13.05 -5.29
N GLU A 98 -13.86 -12.64 -4.04
CA GLU A 98 -14.68 -11.61 -3.40
C GLU A 98 -14.19 -10.22 -3.84
N PRO A 99 -15.08 -9.24 -4.08
CA PRO A 99 -14.65 -7.87 -4.37
C PRO A 99 -14.00 -7.25 -3.14
N ILE A 100 -13.00 -6.40 -3.38
CA ILE A 100 -12.34 -5.60 -2.38
C ILE A 100 -11.82 -4.33 -3.03
N ILE A 101 -11.84 -3.22 -2.29
CA ILE A 101 -11.26 -1.96 -2.70
C ILE A 101 -10.19 -1.60 -1.68
N ILE A 102 -8.99 -1.34 -2.16
CA ILE A 102 -7.85 -1.01 -1.30
C ILE A 102 -7.22 0.32 -1.74
N THR A 103 -6.52 0.96 -0.81
CA THR A 103 -5.50 1.95 -1.19
C THR A 103 -4.31 1.21 -1.81
N GLY A 104 -3.78 1.71 -2.91
CA GLY A 104 -2.74 1.02 -3.63
C GLY A 104 -1.71 1.96 -4.24
N TRP A 105 -0.49 1.44 -4.39
CA TRP A 105 0.59 2.18 -5.05
C TRP A 105 1.46 1.23 -5.88
N THR A 106 2.13 1.80 -6.87
CA THR A 106 3.18 1.16 -7.67
C THR A 106 4.48 1.96 -7.56
N PRO A 107 5.64 1.28 -7.52
CA PRO A 107 5.81 -0.18 -7.61
C PRO A 107 5.38 -0.91 -6.34
N HIS A 108 4.80 -2.11 -6.49
CA HIS A 108 4.44 -2.98 -5.38
C HIS A 108 4.28 -4.43 -5.87
N TRP A 109 4.78 -5.41 -5.10
CA TRP A 109 4.71 -6.85 -5.41
C TRP A 109 3.29 -7.36 -5.71
N LYS A 110 2.26 -6.72 -5.12
CA LYS A 110 0.85 -7.13 -5.31
C LYS A 110 0.40 -7.09 -6.77
N PHE A 111 0.95 -6.17 -7.58
CA PHE A 111 0.63 -6.10 -9.00
C PHE A 111 1.36 -7.18 -9.84
N ALA A 112 2.46 -7.72 -9.35
CA ALA A 112 3.11 -8.89 -9.95
C ALA A 112 2.38 -10.19 -9.61
N LYS A 113 1.78 -10.26 -8.41
CA LYS A 113 1.14 -11.48 -7.87
C LYS A 113 -0.34 -11.61 -8.23
N PHE A 114 -1.04 -10.50 -8.33
CA PHE A 114 -2.49 -10.44 -8.57
C PHE A 114 -2.80 -9.59 -9.80
N ASP A 115 -3.82 -9.99 -10.54
CA ASP A 115 -4.37 -9.17 -11.62
C ASP A 115 -5.24 -8.05 -11.03
N LEU A 116 -4.65 -6.87 -10.89
CA LEU A 116 -5.22 -5.69 -10.26
C LEU A 116 -5.32 -4.55 -11.25
N LYS A 117 -6.28 -3.66 -11.01
CA LYS A 117 -6.39 -2.39 -11.74
C LYS A 117 -6.61 -1.22 -10.79
N TYR A 118 -6.08 -0.07 -11.16
CA TYR A 118 -6.47 1.20 -10.56
C TYR A 118 -7.85 1.61 -11.06
N LEU A 119 -8.66 2.18 -10.19
CA LEU A 119 -9.84 2.93 -10.60
C LEU A 119 -9.41 4.27 -11.19
N GLU A 120 -10.07 4.68 -12.27
CA GLU A 120 -9.90 6.03 -12.81
C GLU A 120 -10.31 7.08 -11.77
N ASP A 121 -9.55 8.15 -11.67
CA ASP A 121 -9.77 9.28 -10.77
C ASP A 121 -10.07 10.56 -11.58
N PRO A 122 -11.32 10.76 -12.05
CA PRO A 122 -11.68 11.92 -12.88
C PRO A 122 -11.46 13.27 -12.20
N LYS A 123 -11.42 13.31 -10.86
CA LYS A 123 -11.16 14.54 -10.08
C LYS A 123 -9.70 14.78 -9.79
N GLY A 124 -8.81 13.83 -10.10
CA GLY A 124 -7.37 13.97 -9.92
C GLY A 124 -6.91 14.07 -8.46
N ILE A 125 -7.65 13.45 -7.54
CA ILE A 125 -7.35 13.49 -6.09
C ILE A 125 -6.02 12.80 -5.77
N TYR A 126 -5.70 11.71 -6.50
CA TYR A 126 -4.47 10.96 -6.34
C TYR A 126 -3.32 11.47 -7.23
N GLY A 127 -3.58 12.50 -8.05
CA GLY A 127 -2.57 13.11 -8.93
C GLY A 127 -2.17 12.23 -10.11
N GLU A 128 -1.08 12.67 -10.72
CA GLU A 128 -0.41 11.97 -11.82
C GLU A 128 0.68 11.02 -11.27
N ALA A 129 1.63 10.64 -12.14
CA ALA A 129 2.81 9.88 -11.69
C ALA A 129 3.69 10.73 -10.76
N GLU A 130 4.22 10.09 -9.74
CA GLU A 130 5.13 10.69 -8.76
C GLU A 130 6.56 10.15 -8.94
N THR A 131 7.49 10.81 -8.27
CA THR A 131 8.85 10.31 -8.01
C THR A 131 8.98 9.88 -6.55
N ILE A 132 9.85 8.91 -6.30
CA ILE A 132 10.36 8.67 -4.94
C ILE A 132 11.71 9.36 -4.86
N GLU A 133 11.91 10.19 -3.85
CA GLU A 133 13.09 11.05 -3.72
C GLU A 133 13.90 10.72 -2.45
N THR A 134 15.19 11.00 -2.54
CA THR A 134 16.12 10.88 -1.43
C THR A 134 16.23 12.21 -0.69
N PHE A 135 16.12 12.18 0.62
CA PHE A 135 16.34 13.32 1.50
C PHE A 135 17.39 13.00 2.56
N VAL A 136 18.23 13.98 2.87
CA VAL A 136 19.25 13.86 3.91
C VAL A 136 19.20 15.05 4.86
N ARG A 137 19.75 14.89 6.07
CA ARG A 137 19.90 16.00 6.99
C ARG A 137 20.87 17.05 6.46
N GLN A 138 20.69 18.29 6.87
CA GLN A 138 21.64 19.35 6.57
C GLN A 138 23.05 19.00 7.07
N GLY A 139 24.07 19.29 6.25
CA GLY A 139 25.47 19.08 6.57
C GLY A 139 25.99 17.64 6.40
N LEU A 140 25.16 16.67 5.95
CA LEU A 140 25.61 15.30 5.73
C LEU A 140 26.80 15.23 4.77
N LYS A 141 26.81 16.06 3.73
CA LYS A 141 27.88 16.12 2.73
C LYS A 141 29.24 16.42 3.33
N ASP A 142 29.30 17.29 4.32
CA ASP A 142 30.54 17.67 5.00
C ASP A 142 30.94 16.63 6.05
N ASP A 143 29.95 16.05 6.76
CA ASP A 143 30.20 15.10 7.84
C ASP A 143 30.49 13.68 7.34
N GLN A 144 29.78 13.23 6.30
CA GLN A 144 29.85 11.86 5.76
C GLN A 144 29.79 11.87 4.22
N PRO A 145 30.84 12.39 3.53
CA PRO A 145 30.84 12.61 2.08
C PRO A 145 30.60 11.33 1.26
N SER A 146 31.11 10.19 1.72
CA SER A 146 30.92 8.91 1.02
C SER A 146 29.46 8.43 1.08
N ALA A 147 28.81 8.56 2.24
CA ALA A 147 27.39 8.24 2.36
C ALA A 147 26.53 9.19 1.53
N TYR A 148 26.82 10.48 1.57
CA TYR A 148 26.16 11.47 0.73
C TYR A 148 26.27 11.10 -0.75
N THR A 149 27.46 10.71 -1.23
CA THR A 149 27.69 10.31 -2.62
C THR A 149 26.82 9.11 -3.02
N VAL A 150 26.75 8.09 -2.18
CA VAL A 150 25.90 6.91 -2.45
C VAL A 150 24.43 7.29 -2.48
N LEU A 151 23.97 8.09 -1.52
CA LEU A 151 22.56 8.52 -1.44
C LEU A 151 22.16 9.44 -2.59
N ASP A 152 23.07 10.31 -3.07
CA ASP A 152 22.87 11.21 -4.21
C ASP A 152 22.81 10.45 -5.55
N GLN A 153 23.60 9.38 -5.68
CA GLN A 153 23.68 8.55 -6.89
C GLN A 153 22.70 7.38 -6.92
N PHE A 154 22.03 7.10 -5.81
CA PHE A 154 21.07 6.01 -5.74
C PHE A 154 19.89 6.26 -6.68
N PHE A 155 19.76 5.41 -7.70
CA PHE A 155 18.64 5.44 -8.63
C PHE A 155 18.37 4.03 -9.18
N TRP A 156 17.15 3.57 -9.07
CA TRP A 156 16.73 2.28 -9.58
C TRP A 156 15.37 2.32 -10.27
N THR A 157 14.99 1.23 -10.92
CA THR A 157 13.74 1.13 -11.66
C THR A 157 12.62 0.54 -10.80
N PRO A 158 11.35 0.75 -11.18
CA PRO A 158 10.22 0.05 -10.57
C PRO A 158 10.37 -1.48 -10.56
N ASP A 159 10.96 -2.06 -11.62
CA ASP A 159 11.20 -3.50 -11.73
C ASP A 159 12.27 -3.99 -10.73
N ASP A 160 13.32 -3.19 -10.50
CA ASP A 160 14.34 -3.50 -9.48
C ASP A 160 13.71 -3.57 -8.08
N MET A 161 12.91 -2.56 -7.73
CA MET A 161 12.21 -2.51 -6.45
C MET A 161 11.23 -3.67 -6.32
N ALA A 162 10.46 -3.95 -7.37
CA ALA A 162 9.49 -5.05 -7.37
C ALA A 162 10.16 -6.41 -7.16
N ALA A 163 11.33 -6.64 -7.75
CA ALA A 163 12.07 -7.89 -7.59
C ALA A 163 12.46 -8.16 -6.12
N VAL A 164 12.99 -7.14 -5.43
CA VAL A 164 13.32 -7.24 -4.00
C VAL A 164 12.07 -7.48 -3.16
N MET A 165 10.99 -6.74 -3.43
CA MET A 165 9.72 -6.92 -2.72
C MET A 165 9.14 -8.32 -2.92
N VAL A 166 9.25 -8.92 -4.09
CA VAL A 166 8.79 -10.29 -4.36
C VAL A 166 9.58 -11.30 -3.54
N ASP A 167 10.91 -11.21 -3.52
CA ASP A 167 11.77 -12.10 -2.70
C ASP A 167 11.37 -12.02 -1.22
N ILE A 168 11.13 -10.81 -0.69
CA ILE A 168 10.66 -10.60 0.69
C ILE A 168 9.27 -11.21 0.91
N GLN A 169 8.34 -11.00 -0.02
CA GLN A 169 6.98 -11.56 0.06
C GLN A 169 6.98 -13.09 0.00
N GLU A 170 7.95 -13.70 -0.66
CA GLU A 170 8.15 -15.16 -0.72
C GLU A 170 8.82 -15.73 0.53
N GLY A 171 9.18 -14.87 1.47
CA GLY A 171 9.64 -15.24 2.81
C GLY A 171 11.14 -15.04 3.05
N ALA A 172 11.85 -14.34 2.17
CA ALA A 172 13.22 -13.95 2.44
C ALA A 172 13.27 -12.86 3.53
N ASP A 173 14.31 -12.89 4.35
CA ASP A 173 14.61 -11.75 5.22
C ASP A 173 14.93 -10.52 4.36
N PRO A 174 14.43 -9.31 4.70
CA PRO A 174 14.67 -8.10 3.90
C PRO A 174 16.14 -7.80 3.66
N ALA A 175 17.01 -8.03 4.67
CA ALA A 175 18.44 -7.81 4.51
C ALA A 175 19.08 -8.85 3.58
N ASP A 176 18.60 -10.10 3.58
CA ASP A 176 19.09 -11.16 2.71
C ASP A 176 18.62 -10.94 1.27
N ALA A 177 17.36 -10.54 1.06
CA ALA A 177 16.84 -10.18 -0.26
C ALA A 177 17.60 -8.99 -0.87
N ALA A 178 17.87 -7.96 -0.07
CA ALA A 178 18.67 -6.82 -0.47
C ALA A 178 20.12 -7.20 -0.80
N ALA A 179 20.77 -8.04 0.02
CA ALA A 179 22.12 -8.50 -0.23
C ALA A 179 22.24 -9.28 -1.53
N LYS A 180 21.28 -10.17 -1.80
CA LYS A 180 21.19 -10.92 -3.07
C LYS A 180 21.04 -9.97 -4.25
N TRP A 181 20.13 -8.99 -4.16
CA TRP A 181 19.92 -8.03 -5.25
C TRP A 181 21.19 -7.20 -5.51
N VAL A 182 21.87 -6.74 -4.47
CA VAL A 182 23.15 -5.99 -4.56
C VAL A 182 24.24 -6.82 -5.25
N GLU A 183 24.35 -8.11 -4.93
CA GLU A 183 25.29 -9.04 -5.58
C GLU A 183 24.96 -9.23 -7.06
N ASP A 184 23.68 -9.46 -7.38
CA ASP A 184 23.19 -9.72 -8.75
C ASP A 184 23.26 -8.45 -9.64
N ASN A 185 23.32 -7.24 -9.05
CA ASN A 185 23.32 -5.94 -9.75
C ASN A 185 24.58 -5.10 -9.48
N SER A 186 25.72 -5.75 -9.38
CA SER A 186 27.02 -5.12 -9.05
C SER A 186 27.41 -3.95 -9.96
N ASP A 187 26.97 -3.93 -11.22
CA ASP A 187 27.24 -2.82 -12.15
C ASP A 187 26.51 -1.55 -11.68
N LYS A 188 25.22 -1.61 -11.33
CA LYS A 188 24.47 -0.48 -10.77
C LYS A 188 25.06 -0.01 -9.44
N VAL A 189 25.39 -0.96 -8.56
CA VAL A 189 26.02 -0.65 -7.28
C VAL A 189 27.34 0.09 -7.47
N SER A 190 28.14 -0.30 -8.47
CA SER A 190 29.39 0.39 -8.82
C SER A 190 29.16 1.82 -9.32
N GLU A 191 28.03 2.08 -10.00
CA GLU A 191 27.65 3.44 -10.40
C GLU A 191 27.29 4.28 -9.16
N TRP A 192 26.52 3.74 -8.21
CA TRP A 192 26.11 4.45 -6.99
C TRP A 192 27.27 4.71 -6.02
N THR A 193 28.28 3.86 -6.02
CA THR A 193 29.47 4.02 -5.17
C THR A 193 30.63 4.74 -5.84
N ASN A 194 30.47 5.15 -7.10
CA ASN A 194 31.53 5.82 -7.84
C ASN A 194 31.91 7.17 -7.18
N GLY A 195 33.16 7.28 -6.75
CA GLY A 195 33.66 8.47 -6.05
C GLY A 195 33.45 8.49 -4.54
N ALA A 196 32.80 7.47 -3.97
CA ALA A 196 32.74 7.26 -2.54
C ALA A 196 34.02 6.54 -2.06
N ASP A 197 34.62 7.02 -0.98
CA ASP A 197 35.75 6.37 -0.33
C ASP A 197 35.24 5.27 0.63
N GLU A 198 36.04 4.21 0.83
CA GLU A 198 35.77 3.24 1.89
C GLU A 198 35.96 3.89 3.27
N VAL A 199 35.09 3.51 4.22
CA VAL A 199 35.14 3.99 5.61
C VAL A 199 35.38 2.84 6.60
N ASP A 200 35.82 3.13 7.82
CA ASP A 200 36.14 2.13 8.84
C ASP A 200 35.10 2.10 9.95
N GLY A 201 33.93 1.58 9.63
CA GLY A 201 32.85 1.33 10.59
C GLY A 201 32.18 2.57 11.14
N GLU A 202 32.17 3.67 10.39
CA GLU A 202 31.37 4.85 10.68
C GLU A 202 29.88 4.49 10.72
N LYS A 203 29.13 5.15 11.59
CA LYS A 203 27.69 4.88 11.71
C LYS A 203 26.90 5.81 10.81
N ILE A 204 25.89 5.25 10.17
CA ILE A 204 24.87 6.00 9.45
C ILE A 204 23.48 5.48 9.79
N LYS A 205 22.52 6.37 9.94
CA LYS A 205 21.13 6.06 10.27
C LYS A 205 20.21 6.44 9.12
N LEU A 206 19.45 5.47 8.61
CA LEU A 206 18.43 5.71 7.61
C LEU A 206 17.04 5.49 8.22
N ALA A 207 16.17 6.48 8.11
CA ALA A 207 14.79 6.38 8.53
C ALA A 207 13.92 5.84 7.39
N TYR A 208 12.94 4.99 7.71
CA TYR A 208 11.99 4.46 6.74
C TYR A 208 10.63 4.15 7.39
N VAL A 209 9.59 4.06 6.55
CA VAL A 209 8.25 3.57 6.94
C VAL A 209 8.17 2.08 6.59
N ALA A 210 7.41 1.30 7.36
CA ALA A 210 7.25 -0.14 7.11
C ALA A 210 6.27 -0.43 5.95
N TRP A 211 6.45 0.24 4.82
CA TRP A 211 5.82 -0.11 3.56
C TRP A 211 6.73 -1.04 2.77
N ASP A 212 6.16 -1.92 1.98
CA ASP A 212 6.93 -2.93 1.25
C ASP A 212 8.00 -2.30 0.34
N SER A 213 7.68 -1.17 -0.32
CA SER A 213 8.60 -0.40 -1.15
C SER A 213 9.78 0.18 -0.36
N GLU A 214 9.51 0.76 0.81
CA GLU A 214 10.52 1.39 1.65
C GLU A 214 11.35 0.38 2.44
N ILE A 215 10.77 -0.75 2.79
CA ILE A 215 11.54 -1.88 3.33
C ILE A 215 12.56 -2.35 2.28
N ALA A 216 12.15 -2.49 1.01
CA ALA A 216 13.05 -2.91 -0.07
C ALA A 216 14.16 -1.87 -0.30
N SER A 217 13.81 -0.60 -0.55
CA SER A 217 14.78 0.45 -0.88
C SER A 217 15.77 0.73 0.24
N SER A 218 15.29 0.82 1.48
CA SER A 218 16.15 1.12 2.64
C SER A 218 17.12 -0.01 2.94
N ASN A 219 16.70 -1.27 2.77
CA ASN A 219 17.60 -2.41 2.93
C ASN A 219 18.65 -2.47 1.81
N VAL A 220 18.27 -2.21 0.54
CA VAL A 220 19.21 -2.20 -0.58
C VAL A 220 20.27 -1.10 -0.38
N VAL A 221 19.86 0.15 -0.13
CA VAL A 221 20.79 1.24 0.13
C VAL A 221 21.65 0.97 1.37
N GLY A 222 21.04 0.41 2.41
CA GLY A 222 21.77 -0.02 3.60
C GLY A 222 22.90 -1.03 3.28
N LYS A 223 22.62 -2.04 2.44
CA LYS A 223 23.62 -3.03 2.01
C LYS A 223 24.74 -2.40 1.16
N VAL A 224 24.42 -1.44 0.30
CA VAL A 224 25.42 -0.71 -0.48
C VAL A 224 26.35 0.09 0.44
N LEU A 225 25.80 0.81 1.42
CA LEU A 225 26.59 1.54 2.42
C LEU A 225 27.41 0.61 3.31
N GLU A 226 26.88 -0.54 3.71
CA GLU A 226 27.66 -1.58 4.41
C GLU A 226 28.82 -2.10 3.57
N GLY A 227 28.61 -2.21 2.24
CA GLY A 227 29.64 -2.65 1.28
C GLY A 227 30.86 -1.72 1.19
N ILE A 228 30.70 -0.43 1.47
CA ILE A 228 31.80 0.55 1.56
C ILE A 228 32.25 0.83 2.98
N GLY A 229 31.80 0.04 3.98
CA GLY A 229 32.33 0.00 5.34
C GLY A 229 31.50 0.71 6.41
N TYR A 230 30.33 1.26 6.11
CA TYR A 230 29.44 1.84 7.12
C TYR A 230 28.82 0.77 8.03
N LYS A 231 28.48 1.17 9.26
CA LYS A 231 27.57 0.47 10.15
C LYS A 231 26.20 1.11 10.03
N VAL A 232 25.34 0.49 9.26
CA VAL A 232 24.00 1.02 8.96
C VAL A 232 23.01 0.66 10.06
N GLU A 233 22.26 1.65 10.51
CA GLU A 233 21.11 1.49 11.40
C GLU A 233 19.84 1.94 10.64
N LEU A 234 18.93 0.99 10.39
CA LEU A 234 17.63 1.27 9.79
C LEU A 234 16.62 1.56 10.90
N ILE A 235 16.00 2.74 10.89
CA ILE A 235 15.06 3.21 11.91
C ILE A 235 13.66 3.22 11.32
N GLN A 236 12.83 2.28 11.75
CA GLN A 236 11.43 2.23 11.34
C GLN A 236 10.60 3.27 12.10
N LEU A 237 9.91 4.13 11.36
CA LEU A 237 9.07 5.20 11.87
C LEU A 237 7.78 5.30 11.03
N GLU A 238 6.81 6.07 11.49
CA GLU A 238 5.69 6.53 10.67
C GLU A 238 6.13 7.69 9.75
N ALA A 239 5.35 8.01 8.70
CA ALA A 239 5.75 8.99 7.69
C ALA A 239 6.14 10.36 8.27
N GLY A 240 5.30 10.99 9.10
CA GLY A 240 5.62 12.28 9.71
C GLY A 240 6.87 12.23 10.61
N PRO A 241 6.97 11.30 11.58
CA PRO A 241 8.19 11.07 12.35
C PRO A 241 9.45 10.78 11.53
N MET A 242 9.34 10.14 10.35
CA MET A 242 10.47 9.89 9.44
C MET A 242 11.05 11.21 8.92
N PHE A 243 10.21 12.10 8.37
CA PHE A 243 10.65 13.43 7.95
C PHE A 243 11.21 14.27 9.11
N ALA A 244 10.54 14.22 10.27
CA ALA A 244 11.00 14.92 11.46
C ALA A 244 12.37 14.44 11.93
N ALA A 245 12.65 13.13 11.91
CA ALA A 245 13.93 12.55 12.32
C ALA A 245 15.09 13.04 11.43
N VAL A 246 14.88 13.10 10.12
CA VAL A 246 15.89 13.64 9.19
C VAL A 246 16.10 15.15 9.42
N ALA A 247 15.00 15.91 9.57
CA ALA A 247 15.04 17.35 9.81
C ALA A 247 15.70 17.76 11.13
N GLN A 248 15.67 16.90 12.15
CA GLN A 248 16.29 17.12 13.46
C GLN A 248 17.70 16.52 13.56
N GLY A 249 18.13 15.73 12.57
CA GLY A 249 19.42 15.03 12.58
C GLY A 249 19.44 13.78 13.46
N ASP A 250 18.28 13.26 13.83
CA ASP A 250 18.15 11.98 14.53
C ASP A 250 18.38 10.79 13.59
N ALA A 251 18.09 11.00 12.29
CA ALA A 251 18.48 10.16 11.17
C ALA A 251 19.30 10.96 10.15
N ASP A 252 20.21 10.30 9.45
CA ASP A 252 21.09 10.92 8.45
C ASP A 252 20.40 11.10 7.09
N GLY A 253 19.48 10.21 6.75
CA GLY A 253 18.72 10.30 5.50
C GLY A 253 17.54 9.33 5.41
N MET A 254 16.83 9.43 4.30
CA MET A 254 15.75 8.54 3.87
C MET A 254 15.66 8.49 2.36
N VAL A 255 15.19 7.38 1.80
CA VAL A 255 15.00 7.17 0.35
C VAL A 255 13.52 6.95 0.00
N ALA A 256 12.65 7.69 0.67
CA ALA A 256 11.21 7.41 0.80
C ALA A 256 10.30 8.64 0.64
N GLY A 257 10.78 9.72 0.01
CA GLY A 257 9.98 10.93 -0.22
C GLY A 257 9.15 10.82 -1.50
N TRP A 258 7.85 10.60 -1.40
CA TRP A 258 6.92 10.51 -2.55
C TRP A 258 6.39 11.89 -2.93
N LEU A 259 6.74 12.39 -4.10
CA LEU A 259 6.45 13.74 -4.57
C LEU A 259 5.94 13.76 -6.01
N PRO A 260 5.14 14.77 -6.38
CA PRO A 260 4.91 16.03 -5.64
C PRO A 260 3.72 16.02 -4.67
N LEU A 261 2.91 14.96 -4.58
CA LEU A 261 1.61 15.01 -3.91
C LEU A 261 1.59 14.29 -2.55
N THR A 262 2.00 13.01 -2.55
CA THR A 262 1.81 12.11 -1.38
C THR A 262 2.43 12.66 -0.09
N HIS A 263 3.63 13.24 -0.16
CA HIS A 263 4.36 13.81 0.98
C HIS A 263 4.52 15.33 0.93
N ALA A 264 3.72 16.03 0.12
CA ALA A 264 3.77 17.50 0.01
C ALA A 264 3.68 18.21 1.36
N ASP A 265 2.74 17.82 2.22
CA ASP A 265 2.55 18.41 3.55
C ASP A 265 3.81 18.30 4.43
N TYR A 266 4.52 17.16 4.36
CA TYR A 266 5.74 16.97 5.13
C TYR A 266 6.91 17.77 4.56
N LEU A 267 6.95 17.94 3.23
CA LEU A 267 7.95 18.78 2.60
C LEU A 267 7.70 20.26 2.91
N ASP A 268 6.44 20.69 2.97
CA ASP A 268 6.07 22.05 3.41
C ASP A 268 6.51 22.33 4.86
N GLU A 269 6.43 21.31 5.76
CA GLU A 269 6.80 21.45 7.17
C GLU A 269 8.31 21.35 7.42
N TYR A 270 9.00 20.47 6.71
CA TYR A 270 10.40 20.10 6.99
C TYR A 270 11.38 20.46 5.88
N GLY A 271 10.93 20.85 4.69
CA GLY A 271 11.78 21.03 3.51
C GLY A 271 12.94 22.00 3.70
N ASP A 272 12.74 23.07 4.47
CA ASP A 272 13.81 24.03 4.79
C ASP A 272 14.92 23.46 5.70
N LYS A 273 14.69 22.31 6.32
CA LYS A 273 15.58 21.66 7.31
C LYS A 273 16.24 20.38 6.80
N ILE A 274 15.85 19.93 5.63
CA ILE A 274 16.41 18.75 4.97
C ILE A 274 16.97 19.14 3.61
N GLU A 275 17.82 18.31 3.04
CA GLU A 275 18.38 18.49 1.69
C GLU A 275 17.81 17.38 0.79
N GLY A 276 17.14 17.78 -0.31
CA GLY A 276 16.66 16.87 -1.34
C GLY A 276 17.77 16.56 -2.32
N LEU A 277 18.02 15.28 -2.58
CA LEU A 277 19.01 14.81 -3.55
C LEU A 277 18.37 14.45 -4.90
N GLY A 278 17.04 14.59 -5.01
CA GLY A 278 16.29 14.29 -6.22
C GLY A 278 15.71 12.88 -6.26
N ALA A 279 15.17 12.55 -7.42
CA ALA A 279 14.48 11.28 -7.64
C ALA A 279 15.44 10.09 -7.58
N ASN A 280 15.09 9.07 -6.79
CA ASN A 280 15.72 7.76 -6.80
C ASN A 280 14.88 6.70 -7.54
N LEU A 281 13.61 7.01 -7.82
CA LEU A 281 12.71 6.20 -8.66
C LEU A 281 11.67 7.11 -9.31
N GLU A 282 11.39 6.88 -10.60
CA GLU A 282 10.37 7.59 -11.37
C GLU A 282 9.18 6.68 -11.72
N GLY A 283 8.01 7.29 -11.95
CA GLY A 283 6.81 6.59 -12.40
C GLY A 283 6.05 5.88 -11.27
N ALA A 284 6.25 6.33 -10.04
CA ALA A 284 5.43 5.89 -8.92
C ALA A 284 3.99 6.42 -9.06
N LYS A 285 3.01 5.69 -8.54
CA LYS A 285 1.60 6.06 -8.62
C LYS A 285 0.86 5.59 -7.38
N THR A 286 -0.09 6.40 -6.91
CA THR A 286 -1.03 6.06 -5.85
C THR A 286 -2.47 6.08 -6.37
N GLY A 287 -3.41 5.40 -5.70
CA GLY A 287 -4.82 5.41 -6.08
C GLY A 287 -5.66 4.34 -5.37
N LEU A 288 -6.94 4.28 -5.70
CA LEU A 288 -7.78 3.14 -5.34
C LEU A 288 -7.55 1.99 -6.32
N VAL A 289 -7.42 0.79 -5.77
CA VAL A 289 -7.10 -0.43 -6.52
C VAL A 289 -8.11 -1.52 -6.21
N VAL A 290 -8.50 -2.23 -7.25
CA VAL A 290 -9.41 -3.38 -7.17
C VAL A 290 -8.85 -4.56 -7.95
N PRO A 291 -9.23 -5.82 -7.63
CA PRO A 291 -9.01 -6.94 -8.53
C PRO A 291 -9.65 -6.70 -9.91
N ALA A 292 -8.99 -7.12 -10.99
CA ALA A 292 -9.45 -6.87 -12.35
C ALA A 292 -10.85 -7.45 -12.66
N TYR A 293 -11.29 -8.45 -11.88
CA TYR A 293 -12.63 -9.03 -12.02
C TYR A 293 -13.76 -8.19 -11.36
N VAL A 294 -13.44 -7.11 -10.64
CA VAL A 294 -14.43 -6.19 -10.06
C VAL A 294 -14.99 -5.29 -11.15
N GLU A 295 -16.33 -5.21 -11.23
CA GLU A 295 -17.05 -4.45 -12.27
C GLU A 295 -17.15 -2.95 -11.87
N ALA A 296 -16.02 -2.30 -11.68
CA ALA A 296 -15.86 -0.85 -11.53
C ALA A 296 -14.57 -0.45 -12.22
N ASP A 297 -14.61 0.57 -13.07
CA ASP A 297 -13.43 1.09 -13.78
C ASP A 297 -13.03 2.49 -13.29
N SER A 298 -13.94 3.20 -12.64
CA SER A 298 -13.75 4.55 -12.11
C SER A 298 -14.20 4.61 -10.64
N ILE A 299 -13.69 5.60 -9.91
CA ILE A 299 -14.18 5.96 -8.58
C ILE A 299 -15.67 6.36 -8.63
N GLU A 300 -16.12 6.88 -9.76
CA GLU A 300 -17.54 7.25 -9.97
C GLU A 300 -18.48 6.04 -10.13
N ASP A 301 -17.94 4.84 -10.36
CA ASP A 301 -18.72 3.59 -10.48
C ASP A 301 -19.01 2.93 -9.13
N LEU A 302 -18.43 3.42 -8.04
CA LEU A 302 -18.53 2.85 -6.68
C LEU A 302 -19.85 3.19 -5.97
#